data_dcf16940b6e4b42c07c04f5d0861625e
#
_entry.id   dcf16940b6e4b42c07c04f5d0861625e
#
_cell.length_a   1.000
_cell.length_b   1.000
_cell.length_c   1.000
_cell.angle_alpha   90.00
_cell.angle_beta   90.00
_cell.angle_gamma   90.00
#
_symmetry.space_group_name_H-M   'P 1'
#
loop_
_entity.id
_entity.type
_entity.pdbx_description
1 polymer ?
#
loop_
_entity_poly.entity_id
_entity_poly.type
_entity_poly.pdbx_seq_one_letter_code
_entity_poly.pdbx_strand_id
1 'polypeptide(L)'
;MGILDNFTNIGKTVLIQALGIQQNYTTIIDSSVEVTDYSNDNCSTCKYKAIIESFSSDNDIYKMAIDNCNNCPHRILTTKNVTKKIYHNEKNRYGYRPMLKSNALKLFMLLHFYHPDRFGIIKEINIKELASILKCNIKTIWNNLDILSSYTYISYSKTSSSIISLLINDYENYYLPANKNGRGFLVLSKELITKLFDINSIVTLRIYLRELINLDSSNLKGQASVDHKSISEIRHMLPKYCKPCIIKQHMSNSDADIFNVTINDNIIRFEISSRYIAKKQKQILLEENIDRLKSFINDFNTVIPNINSGDIPPVRFREFINIDTNISNYKLIKISKLDLEDLANIAVHYSFDLLMYALAYIYRQYIVYERSIKNIPGLVSTIIRANVSKLKKAA
;
A
#
# COMPACT_ATOMS: atom_id res chain seq x y z
N MET A 1 -5.47 -11.14 -14.73
CA MET A 1 -5.32 -10.14 -13.65
C MET A 1 -5.59 -10.83 -12.35
N GLY A 2 -4.65 -10.82 -11.40
CA GLY A 2 -4.87 -11.45 -10.09
C GLY A 2 -6.05 -10.83 -9.36
N ILE A 3 -6.65 -11.61 -8.48
CA ILE A 3 -7.79 -11.19 -7.69
C ILE A 3 -7.27 -10.22 -6.63
N LEU A 4 -7.37 -8.92 -6.92
CA LEU A 4 -7.11 -7.84 -5.95
C LEU A 4 -8.41 -7.49 -5.23
N ASP A 5 -8.29 -7.12 -3.96
CA ASP A 5 -9.42 -6.53 -3.23
C ASP A 5 -9.96 -5.28 -3.93
N ASN A 6 -11.25 -5.05 -3.86
CA ASN A 6 -11.85 -3.81 -4.39
C ASN A 6 -11.47 -2.60 -3.54
N PHE A 7 -11.28 -2.81 -2.24
CA PHE A 7 -10.86 -1.79 -1.29
C PHE A 7 -9.80 -2.35 -0.35
N THR A 8 -8.87 -1.50 0.05
CA THR A 8 -7.88 -1.82 1.08
C THR A 8 -7.70 -0.68 2.06
N ASN A 9 -7.13 -1.02 3.22
CA ASN A 9 -6.80 -0.08 4.27
C ASN A 9 -5.28 0.06 4.35
N ILE A 10 -4.78 1.30 4.29
CA ILE A 10 -3.36 1.60 4.48
C ILE A 10 -3.22 2.51 5.70
N GLY A 11 -2.41 2.12 6.67
CA GLY A 11 -2.19 2.91 7.89
C GLY A 11 -1.66 4.31 7.57
N LYS A 12 -2.34 5.34 8.08
CA LYS A 12 -1.97 6.75 7.81
C LYS A 12 -0.55 7.05 8.27
N THR A 13 -0.14 6.55 9.44
CA THR A 13 1.22 6.75 9.98
C THR A 13 2.28 6.21 9.01
N VAL A 14 2.13 4.95 8.59
CA VAL A 14 3.09 4.29 7.70
C VAL A 14 3.11 4.95 6.33
N LEU A 15 1.94 5.33 5.81
CA LEU A 15 1.85 6.04 4.53
C LEU A 15 2.52 7.43 4.61
N ILE A 16 2.33 8.19 5.69
CA ILE A 16 3.01 9.48 5.91
C ILE A 16 4.53 9.29 5.93
N GLN A 17 5.05 8.25 6.60
CA GLN A 17 6.48 7.93 6.58
C GLN A 17 6.97 7.63 5.16
N ALA A 18 6.23 6.81 4.41
CA ALA A 18 6.56 6.44 3.04
C ALA A 18 6.59 7.65 2.09
N LEU A 19 5.71 8.62 2.29
CA LEU A 19 5.66 9.87 1.53
C LEU A 19 6.82 10.82 1.87
N GLY A 20 7.43 10.66 3.03
CA GLY A 20 8.50 11.49 3.55
C GLY A 20 7.98 12.61 4.45
N ILE A 21 8.55 12.69 5.62
CA ILE A 21 8.25 13.71 6.63
C ILE A 21 9.27 14.83 6.47
N GLN A 22 8.82 16.09 6.39
CA GLN A 22 9.72 17.22 6.51
C GLN A 22 10.23 17.28 7.95
N GLN A 23 11.54 17.07 8.12
CA GLN A 23 12.16 17.04 9.44
C GLN A 23 12.83 18.37 9.72
N ASN A 24 12.37 19.08 10.73
CA ASN A 24 13.15 20.14 11.35
C ASN A 24 14.22 19.48 12.23
N TYR A 25 15.45 19.86 12.06
CA TYR A 25 16.56 19.39 12.88
C TYR A 25 17.44 20.53 13.31
N THR A 26 18.00 20.42 14.51
CA THR A 26 19.16 21.21 14.94
C THR A 26 20.41 20.36 14.76
N THR A 27 21.46 21.01 14.28
CA THR A 27 22.78 20.41 14.22
C THR A 27 23.48 20.74 15.52
N ILE A 28 23.87 19.73 16.29
CA ILE A 28 24.70 19.88 17.48
C ILE A 28 26.06 19.28 17.22
N ILE A 29 27.08 19.79 17.92
CA ILE A 29 28.41 19.16 17.96
C ILE A 29 28.30 17.96 18.87
N ASP A 30 28.50 16.75 18.33
CA ASP A 30 28.43 15.49 19.09
C ASP A 30 29.79 15.17 19.72
N SER A 31 30.86 15.38 18.98
CA SER A 31 32.24 15.17 19.40
C SER A 31 33.18 16.03 18.58
N SER A 32 34.39 16.16 19.08
CA SER A 32 35.48 16.81 18.37
C SER A 32 36.57 15.78 18.13
N VAL A 33 37.02 15.65 16.90
CA VAL A 33 38.08 14.73 16.51
C VAL A 33 39.26 15.54 15.99
N GLU A 34 40.46 15.21 16.47
CA GLU A 34 41.67 15.79 15.91
C GLU A 34 41.98 15.13 14.57
N VAL A 35 42.11 15.96 13.55
CA VAL A 35 42.44 15.53 12.19
C VAL A 35 43.69 16.26 11.72
N THR A 36 44.47 15.63 10.87
CA THR A 36 45.66 16.29 10.29
C THR A 36 45.22 17.42 9.35
N ASP A 37 45.76 18.61 9.55
CA ASP A 37 45.58 19.73 8.65
C ASP A 37 46.56 19.61 7.48
N TYR A 38 46.07 19.32 6.31
CA TYR A 38 46.83 19.20 5.07
C TYR A 38 46.95 20.52 4.30
N SER A 39 46.47 21.65 4.83
CA SER A 39 46.58 22.95 4.20
C SER A 39 47.95 23.63 4.42
N ASN A 40 48.76 23.07 5.30
CA ASN A 40 50.12 23.51 5.60
C ASN A 40 51.04 23.36 4.37
N ASP A 41 51.95 24.35 4.18
CA ASP A 41 52.86 24.40 3.03
C ASP A 41 53.76 23.13 2.92
N ASN A 42 54.18 22.54 4.02
CA ASN A 42 54.94 21.32 4.05
C ASN A 42 54.14 20.10 3.55
N CYS A 43 52.81 20.13 3.61
CA CYS A 43 51.94 19.12 3.10
C CYS A 43 51.59 19.30 1.60
N SER A 44 51.76 20.48 1.04
CA SER A 44 51.43 20.79 -0.34
C SER A 44 52.20 19.97 -1.36
N THR A 45 53.48 19.65 -1.08
CA THR A 45 54.38 18.87 -1.91
C THR A 45 54.65 17.46 -1.35
N CYS A 46 53.93 17.03 -0.31
CA CYS A 46 54.18 15.80 0.40
C CYS A 46 53.69 14.57 -0.39
N LYS A 47 54.58 13.60 -0.66
CA LYS A 47 54.24 12.34 -1.35
C LYS A 47 53.21 11.52 -0.62
N TYR A 48 53.22 11.53 0.70
CA TYR A 48 52.22 10.75 1.50
C TYR A 48 50.81 11.33 1.41
N LYS A 49 50.65 12.65 1.36
CA LYS A 49 49.40 13.30 1.09
C LYS A 49 48.84 12.89 -0.27
N ALA A 50 49.68 12.92 -1.33
CA ALA A 50 49.26 12.51 -2.66
C ALA A 50 48.79 11.04 -2.69
N ILE A 51 49.44 10.16 -1.93
CA ILE A 51 49.02 8.75 -1.78
C ILE A 51 47.67 8.66 -1.06
N ILE A 52 47.47 9.39 0.05
CA ILE A 52 46.24 9.39 0.83
C ILE A 52 45.04 9.90 -0.03
N GLU A 53 45.27 10.86 -0.89
CA GLU A 53 44.23 11.39 -1.80
C GLU A 53 43.94 10.46 -2.98
N SER A 54 44.88 9.61 -3.38
CA SER A 54 44.80 8.78 -4.58
C SER A 54 44.30 7.34 -4.33
N PHE A 55 44.45 6.80 -3.12
CA PHE A 55 44.15 5.41 -2.80
C PHE A 55 43.00 5.31 -1.77
N SER A 56 42.26 4.19 -1.83
CA SER A 56 41.21 3.89 -0.87
C SER A 56 41.78 3.39 0.47
N SER A 57 41.02 3.54 1.55
CA SER A 57 41.40 3.16 2.92
C SER A 57 41.76 1.67 3.10
N ASP A 58 41.34 0.81 2.19
CA ASP A 58 41.58 -0.63 2.25
C ASP A 58 42.94 -1.03 1.66
N ASN A 59 43.64 -0.10 1.00
CA ASN A 59 44.92 -0.33 0.36
C ASN A 59 46.06 -0.25 1.37
N ASP A 60 47.01 -1.20 1.32
CA ASP A 60 48.15 -1.21 2.25
C ASP A 60 49.11 -0.04 2.05
N ILE A 61 49.22 0.50 0.82
CA ILE A 61 49.96 1.72 0.54
C ILE A 61 49.34 2.93 1.22
N TYR A 62 48.04 3.00 1.25
CA TYR A 62 47.29 4.02 2.00
C TYR A 62 47.57 3.95 3.51
N LYS A 63 47.50 2.74 4.09
CA LYS A 63 47.78 2.53 5.52
C LYS A 63 49.21 2.95 5.87
N MET A 64 50.18 2.55 5.06
CA MET A 64 51.59 2.95 5.21
C MET A 64 51.74 4.48 5.12
N ALA A 65 51.04 5.14 4.20
CA ALA A 65 51.08 6.59 4.06
C ALA A 65 50.46 7.32 5.29
N ILE A 66 49.37 6.78 5.84
CA ILE A 66 48.76 7.29 7.07
C ILE A 66 49.71 7.14 8.26
N ASP A 67 50.38 6.00 8.43
CA ASP A 67 51.32 5.78 9.52
C ASP A 67 52.50 6.76 9.43
N ASN A 68 53.07 6.97 8.25
CA ASN A 68 54.11 7.95 8.02
C ASN A 68 53.62 9.39 8.28
N CYS A 69 52.39 9.73 7.91
CA CYS A 69 51.80 11.01 8.17
C CYS A 69 51.55 11.22 9.66
N ASN A 70 51.13 10.20 10.40
CA ASN A 70 50.91 10.26 11.83
C ASN A 70 52.21 10.51 12.62
N ASN A 71 53.32 10.04 12.14
CA ASN A 71 54.64 10.21 12.75
C ASN A 71 55.44 11.42 12.17
N CYS A 72 54.82 12.22 11.32
CA CYS A 72 55.48 13.36 10.67
C CYS A 72 55.77 14.51 11.66
N PRO A 73 57.02 14.98 11.75
CA PRO A 73 57.36 16.11 12.65
C PRO A 73 56.74 17.45 12.26
N HIS A 74 56.26 17.56 11.03
CA HIS A 74 55.55 18.74 10.53
C HIS A 74 54.03 18.62 10.58
N ARG A 75 53.51 17.58 11.23
CA ARG A 75 52.06 17.34 11.35
C ARG A 75 51.42 18.43 12.21
N ILE A 76 50.47 19.13 11.64
CA ILE A 76 49.60 20.06 12.36
C ILE A 76 48.26 19.36 12.56
N LEU A 77 47.79 19.34 13.81
CA LEU A 77 46.47 18.83 14.17
C LEU A 77 45.48 19.99 14.27
N THR A 78 44.35 19.83 13.64
CA THR A 78 43.20 20.73 13.78
C THR A 78 42.00 19.97 14.31
N THR A 79 41.18 20.63 15.08
CA THR A 79 39.98 20.04 15.65
C THR A 79 38.82 20.12 14.68
N LYS A 80 38.32 19.01 14.22
CA LYS A 80 37.13 18.92 13.40
C LYS A 80 35.93 18.51 14.22
N ASN A 81 34.92 19.35 14.24
CA ASN A 81 33.67 19.04 14.94
C ASN A 81 32.85 18.01 14.13
N VAL A 82 32.56 16.90 14.75
CA VAL A 82 31.60 15.91 14.25
C VAL A 82 30.21 16.37 14.68
N THR A 83 29.37 16.65 13.70
CA THR A 83 28.03 17.17 13.96
C THR A 83 26.98 16.07 13.84
N LYS A 84 26.06 16.04 14.81
CA LYS A 84 24.89 15.17 14.82
C LYS A 84 23.62 15.97 14.63
N LYS A 85 22.73 15.46 13.80
CA LYS A 85 21.42 16.07 13.58
C LYS A 85 20.42 15.52 14.60
N ILE A 86 19.91 16.37 15.47
CA ILE A 86 18.77 16.05 16.33
C ILE A 86 17.50 16.51 15.63
N TYR A 87 16.62 15.56 15.37
CA TYR A 87 15.35 15.81 14.70
C TYR A 87 14.25 16.06 15.73
N HIS A 88 13.48 17.12 15.54
CA HIS A 88 12.47 17.59 16.48
C HIS A 88 11.06 17.08 16.12
N ASN A 89 10.29 16.77 17.15
CA ASN A 89 8.85 16.54 17.24
C ASN A 89 8.13 15.64 16.22
N GLU A 90 8.35 15.76 14.91
CA GLU A 90 7.61 14.94 13.94
C GLU A 90 8.09 13.48 13.90
N LYS A 91 9.38 13.22 14.15
CA LYS A 91 9.91 11.87 14.29
C LYS A 91 9.30 11.13 15.47
N ASN A 92 9.20 11.81 16.62
CA ASN A 92 8.60 11.22 17.81
C ASN A 92 7.11 10.94 17.63
N ARG A 93 6.45 11.73 16.76
CA ARG A 93 5.02 11.59 16.49
C ARG A 93 4.69 10.45 15.54
N TYR A 94 5.52 10.18 14.52
CA TYR A 94 5.25 9.21 13.47
C TYR A 94 6.23 8.03 13.44
N GLY A 95 7.26 8.02 14.30
CA GLY A 95 8.40 7.10 14.19
C GLY A 95 9.28 7.43 12.98
N TYR A 96 10.24 6.56 12.68
CA TYR A 96 11.16 6.78 11.55
C TYR A 96 11.25 5.57 10.63
N ARG A 97 10.85 5.80 9.39
CA ARG A 97 11.21 4.96 8.26
C ARG A 97 11.69 5.86 7.12
N PRO A 98 12.69 5.44 6.33
CA PRO A 98 13.10 6.20 5.16
C PRO A 98 11.94 6.36 4.17
N MET A 99 11.85 7.53 3.53
CA MET A 99 10.86 7.77 2.48
C MET A 99 11.09 6.87 1.28
N LEU A 100 10.01 6.49 0.60
CA LEU A 100 10.04 5.62 -0.56
C LEU A 100 10.14 6.43 -1.87
N LYS A 101 10.86 5.87 -2.86
CA LYS A 101 10.81 6.33 -4.25
C LYS A 101 9.54 5.83 -4.94
N SER A 102 9.23 6.36 -6.13
CA SER A 102 7.97 6.12 -6.83
C SER A 102 7.58 4.63 -6.92
N ASN A 103 8.44 3.80 -7.48
CA ASN A 103 8.12 2.38 -7.68
C ASN A 103 8.00 1.61 -6.35
N ALA A 104 8.83 1.92 -5.35
CA ALA A 104 8.71 1.31 -4.03
C ALA A 104 7.41 1.74 -3.32
N LEU A 105 7.01 3.02 -3.45
CA LEU A 105 5.76 3.53 -2.90
C LEU A 105 4.55 2.87 -3.58
N LYS A 106 4.54 2.81 -4.92
CA LYS A 106 3.49 2.14 -5.70
C LYS A 106 3.40 0.64 -5.34
N LEU A 107 4.55 -0.04 -5.25
CA LEU A 107 4.60 -1.44 -4.84
C LEU A 107 4.06 -1.64 -3.42
N PHE A 108 4.48 -0.80 -2.47
CA PHE A 108 3.99 -0.86 -1.09
C PHE A 108 2.46 -0.72 -1.02
N MET A 109 1.88 0.24 -1.74
CA MET A 109 0.42 0.40 -1.81
C MET A 109 -0.25 -0.80 -2.47
N LEU A 110 0.32 -1.33 -3.57
CA LEU A 110 -0.23 -2.49 -4.27
C LEU A 110 -0.31 -3.74 -3.39
N LEU A 111 0.71 -3.98 -2.55
CA LEU A 111 0.75 -5.14 -1.67
C LEU A 111 -0.45 -5.21 -0.71
N HIS A 112 -1.00 -4.08 -0.31
CA HIS A 112 -2.19 -4.04 0.56
C HIS A 112 -3.45 -4.57 -0.13
N PHE A 113 -3.49 -4.65 -1.46
CA PHE A 113 -4.62 -5.21 -2.20
C PHE A 113 -4.58 -6.74 -2.38
N TYR A 114 -3.55 -7.41 -1.81
CA TYR A 114 -3.37 -8.87 -1.91
C TYR A 114 -3.91 -9.64 -0.71
N HIS A 115 -5.04 -9.21 -0.14
CA HIS A 115 -5.73 -9.90 0.97
C HIS A 115 -4.83 -10.16 2.19
N PRO A 116 -4.22 -9.14 2.80
CA PRO A 116 -3.48 -9.35 4.03
C PRO A 116 -4.43 -9.91 5.10
N ASP A 117 -3.97 -10.89 5.86
CA ASP A 117 -4.70 -11.37 7.01
C ASP A 117 -4.70 -10.33 8.15
N ARG A 118 -5.29 -10.65 9.30
CA ARG A 118 -5.35 -9.73 10.45
C ARG A 118 -3.98 -9.28 10.97
N PHE A 119 -2.93 -10.05 10.68
CA PHE A 119 -1.55 -9.75 11.05
C PHE A 119 -0.75 -9.07 9.94
N GLY A 120 -1.34 -8.90 8.77
CA GLY A 120 -0.67 -8.34 7.58
C GLY A 120 0.09 -9.37 6.76
N ILE A 121 -0.14 -10.67 6.96
CA ILE A 121 0.51 -11.74 6.21
C ILE A 121 -0.21 -11.94 4.88
N ILE A 122 0.57 -11.99 3.80
CA ILE A 122 0.11 -12.28 2.45
C ILE A 122 0.89 -13.48 1.92
N LYS A 123 0.17 -14.50 1.49
CA LYS A 123 0.76 -15.74 0.97
C LYS A 123 0.73 -15.78 -0.56
N GLU A 124 1.74 -16.41 -1.15
CA GLU A 124 1.77 -16.78 -2.59
C GLU A 124 1.54 -15.61 -3.58
N ILE A 125 2.32 -14.53 -3.45
CA ILE A 125 2.29 -13.43 -4.42
C ILE A 125 3.20 -13.77 -5.60
N ASN A 126 2.69 -13.62 -6.82
CA ASN A 126 3.47 -13.82 -8.03
C ASN A 126 4.17 -12.51 -8.44
N ILE A 127 5.50 -12.54 -8.52
CA ILE A 127 6.35 -11.39 -8.89
C ILE A 127 6.06 -10.90 -10.32
N LYS A 128 5.74 -11.82 -11.25
CA LYS A 128 5.41 -11.47 -12.64
C LYS A 128 4.12 -10.64 -12.70
N GLU A 129 3.15 -10.98 -11.87
CA GLU A 129 1.90 -10.23 -11.76
C GLU A 129 2.13 -8.81 -11.23
N LEU A 130 2.92 -8.66 -10.16
CA LEU A 130 3.30 -7.34 -9.63
C LEU A 130 3.98 -6.48 -10.72
N ALA A 131 4.89 -7.08 -11.48
CA ALA A 131 5.60 -6.41 -12.57
C ALA A 131 4.64 -5.95 -13.69
N SER A 132 3.67 -6.78 -14.04
CA SER A 132 2.64 -6.45 -15.04
C SER A 132 1.75 -5.30 -14.57
N ILE A 133 1.25 -5.33 -13.32
CA ILE A 133 0.38 -4.27 -12.78
C ILE A 133 1.12 -2.93 -12.69
N LEU A 134 2.37 -2.94 -12.23
CA LEU A 134 3.19 -1.72 -12.09
C LEU A 134 3.90 -1.31 -13.40
N LYS A 135 3.66 -2.01 -14.51
CA LYS A 135 4.25 -1.74 -15.84
C LYS A 135 5.78 -1.61 -15.77
N CYS A 136 6.45 -2.51 -15.01
CA CYS A 136 7.90 -2.50 -14.83
C CYS A 136 8.50 -3.90 -14.97
N ASN A 137 9.83 -4.01 -15.01
CA ASN A 137 10.48 -5.31 -15.13
C ASN A 137 10.58 -6.03 -13.77
N ILE A 138 10.72 -7.36 -13.82
CA ILE A 138 10.82 -8.22 -12.63
C ILE A 138 11.99 -7.83 -11.73
N LYS A 139 13.12 -7.42 -12.30
CA LYS A 139 14.29 -6.95 -11.54
C LYS A 139 13.97 -5.70 -10.71
N THR A 140 13.15 -4.79 -11.26
CA THR A 140 12.66 -3.62 -10.54
C THR A 140 11.81 -4.02 -9.33
N ILE A 141 10.95 -5.04 -9.46
CA ILE A 141 10.15 -5.55 -8.33
C ILE A 141 11.07 -6.09 -7.23
N TRP A 142 12.04 -6.96 -7.57
CA TRP A 142 12.98 -7.50 -6.59
C TRP A 142 13.76 -6.40 -5.86
N ASN A 143 14.33 -5.45 -6.59
CA ASN A 143 15.04 -4.32 -5.98
C ASN A 143 14.15 -3.49 -5.03
N ASN A 144 12.87 -3.29 -5.39
CA ASN A 144 11.94 -2.54 -4.53
C ASN A 144 11.48 -3.37 -3.33
N LEU A 145 11.34 -4.69 -3.42
CA LEU A 145 11.09 -5.56 -2.27
C LEU A 145 12.25 -5.51 -1.28
N ASP A 146 13.50 -5.55 -1.77
CA ASP A 146 14.70 -5.42 -0.93
C ASP A 146 14.74 -4.04 -0.23
N ILE A 147 14.41 -2.96 -0.93
CA ILE A 147 14.30 -1.61 -0.34
C ILE A 147 13.19 -1.57 0.73
N LEU A 148 12.00 -2.09 0.44
CA LEU A 148 10.91 -2.12 1.40
C LEU A 148 11.26 -2.94 2.65
N SER A 149 11.97 -4.04 2.48
CA SER A 149 12.43 -4.89 3.59
C SER A 149 13.52 -4.19 4.40
N SER A 150 14.54 -3.62 3.76
CA SER A 150 15.63 -2.90 4.44
C SER A 150 15.14 -1.66 5.20
N TYR A 151 14.05 -1.04 4.72
CA TYR A 151 13.39 0.10 5.37
C TYR A 151 12.31 -0.31 6.37
N THR A 152 12.17 -1.61 6.66
CA THR A 152 11.23 -2.17 7.63
C THR A 152 9.74 -1.95 7.32
N TYR A 153 9.37 -1.68 6.06
CA TYR A 153 7.98 -1.60 5.63
C TYR A 153 7.33 -2.98 5.53
N ILE A 154 8.11 -3.96 5.07
CA ILE A 154 7.69 -5.35 4.93
C ILE A 154 8.81 -6.29 5.39
N SER A 155 8.44 -7.54 5.64
CA SER A 155 9.36 -8.67 5.70
C SER A 155 8.89 -9.70 4.69
N TYR A 156 9.78 -10.30 3.89
CA TYR A 156 9.35 -11.27 2.89
C TYR A 156 10.26 -12.49 2.82
N SER A 157 9.72 -13.60 2.34
CA SER A 157 10.46 -14.83 2.06
C SER A 157 10.12 -15.34 0.66
N LYS A 158 11.11 -15.98 0.01
CA LYS A 158 10.94 -16.62 -1.29
C LYS A 158 10.40 -18.02 -1.09
N THR A 159 9.24 -18.32 -1.67
CA THR A 159 8.68 -19.68 -1.71
C THR A 159 9.17 -20.41 -2.97
N SER A 160 9.34 -19.67 -4.08
CA SER A 160 9.95 -20.15 -5.33
C SER A 160 10.60 -18.99 -6.08
N SER A 161 11.16 -19.26 -7.27
CA SER A 161 11.81 -18.22 -8.10
C SER A 161 10.90 -17.07 -8.50
N SER A 162 9.58 -17.27 -8.49
CA SER A 162 8.57 -16.27 -8.90
C SER A 162 7.48 -16.03 -7.87
N ILE A 163 7.48 -16.73 -6.73
CA ILE A 163 6.45 -16.64 -5.70
C ILE A 163 7.10 -16.26 -4.37
N ILE A 164 6.50 -15.28 -3.69
CA ILE A 164 6.90 -14.83 -2.37
C ILE A 164 5.73 -14.90 -1.39
N SER A 165 6.04 -15.00 -0.13
CA SER A 165 5.14 -14.69 0.98
C SER A 165 5.71 -13.51 1.74
N LEU A 166 4.87 -12.61 2.22
CA LEU A 166 5.33 -11.41 2.92
C LEU A 166 4.43 -11.04 4.11
N LEU A 167 5.01 -10.27 5.01
CA LEU A 167 4.35 -9.62 6.13
C LEU A 167 4.45 -8.10 5.93
N ILE A 168 3.33 -7.39 6.00
CA ILE A 168 3.32 -5.94 6.13
C ILE A 168 3.58 -5.60 7.58
N ASN A 169 4.70 -4.96 7.85
CA ASN A 169 5.09 -4.66 9.24
C ASN A 169 4.14 -3.61 9.86
N ASP A 170 3.84 -3.77 11.14
CA ASP A 170 2.92 -2.90 11.91
C ASP A 170 1.48 -2.82 11.35
N TYR A 171 1.04 -3.81 10.59
CA TYR A 171 -0.32 -3.82 10.01
C TYR A 171 -1.41 -3.78 11.09
N GLU A 172 -1.21 -4.44 12.22
CA GLU A 172 -2.15 -4.42 13.36
C GLU A 172 -2.35 -3.01 13.92
N ASN A 173 -1.32 -2.16 13.85
CA ASN A 173 -1.37 -0.79 14.34
C ASN A 173 -2.33 0.12 13.56
N TYR A 174 -2.75 -0.29 12.35
CA TYR A 174 -3.74 0.45 11.55
C TYR A 174 -5.10 0.55 12.25
N TYR A 175 -5.44 -0.45 13.03
CA TYR A 175 -6.73 -0.60 13.69
C TYR A 175 -6.72 -0.22 15.17
N LEU A 176 -5.58 0.25 15.68
CA LEU A 176 -5.50 0.70 17.05
C LEU A 176 -6.36 1.97 17.26
N PRO A 177 -7.07 2.07 18.38
CA PRO A 177 -7.82 3.28 18.72
C PRO A 177 -6.86 4.43 19.09
N ALA A 178 -7.36 5.68 19.00
CA ALA A 178 -6.56 6.89 19.21
C ALA A 178 -5.88 6.96 20.60
N ASN A 179 -6.52 6.41 21.64
CA ASN A 179 -5.96 6.33 22.99
C ASN A 179 -4.76 5.37 23.11
N LYS A 180 -4.54 4.49 22.13
CA LYS A 180 -3.37 3.62 21.99
C LYS A 180 -2.42 4.09 20.88
N ASN A 181 -2.38 5.40 20.61
CA ASN A 181 -1.59 6.02 19.54
C ASN A 181 -1.96 5.57 18.11
N GLY A 182 -3.13 4.97 17.92
CA GLY A 182 -3.67 4.67 16.60
C GLY A 182 -4.04 5.96 15.87
N ARG A 183 -3.70 6.03 14.57
CA ARG A 183 -4.01 7.19 13.70
C ARG A 183 -4.97 6.82 12.59
N GLY A 184 -5.50 5.60 12.66
CA GLY A 184 -6.40 5.05 11.66
C GLY A 184 -5.68 4.75 10.34
N PHE A 185 -6.51 4.52 9.34
CA PHE A 185 -6.10 4.11 8.01
C PHE A 185 -6.82 4.96 6.95
N LEU A 186 -6.22 5.04 5.78
CA LEU A 186 -6.82 5.55 4.55
C LEU A 186 -7.42 4.37 3.79
N VAL A 187 -8.67 4.49 3.38
CA VAL A 187 -9.33 3.51 2.52
C VAL A 187 -9.08 3.87 1.07
N LEU A 188 -8.45 2.97 0.32
CA LEU A 188 -8.22 3.14 -1.12
C LEU A 188 -9.05 2.11 -1.89
N SER A 189 -9.68 2.55 -2.99
CA SER A 189 -10.32 1.65 -3.94
C SER A 189 -9.34 1.19 -5.02
N LYS A 190 -9.60 0.03 -5.61
CA LYS A 190 -8.84 -0.50 -6.75
C LYS A 190 -8.82 0.47 -7.94
N GLU A 191 -9.92 1.18 -8.16
CA GLU A 191 -10.01 2.17 -9.21
C GLU A 191 -9.09 3.38 -8.94
N LEU A 192 -9.13 3.91 -7.71
CA LEU A 192 -8.29 5.03 -7.30
C LEU A 192 -6.80 4.66 -7.37
N ILE A 193 -6.43 3.47 -6.87
CA ILE A 193 -5.02 3.06 -6.89
C ILE A 193 -4.48 2.89 -8.31
N THR A 194 -5.29 2.40 -9.24
CA THR A 194 -4.91 2.29 -10.65
C THR A 194 -4.58 3.66 -11.24
N LYS A 195 -5.42 4.67 -10.97
CA LYS A 195 -5.17 6.06 -11.38
C LYS A 195 -3.92 6.66 -10.72
N LEU A 196 -3.71 6.39 -9.43
CA LEU A 196 -2.48 6.82 -8.73
C LEU A 196 -1.22 6.20 -9.34
N PHE A 197 -1.29 4.96 -9.86
CA PHE A 197 -0.16 4.31 -10.52
C PHE A 197 0.18 4.92 -11.89
N ASP A 198 -0.76 5.50 -12.58
CA ASP A 198 -0.55 6.20 -13.85
C ASP A 198 0.16 7.56 -13.64
N ILE A 199 0.23 8.09 -12.43
CA ILE A 199 0.98 9.32 -12.12
C ILE A 199 2.49 9.05 -12.23
N ASN A 200 3.15 9.72 -13.17
CA ASN A 200 4.60 9.59 -13.39
C ASN A 200 5.41 10.42 -12.39
N SER A 201 4.91 11.57 -11.97
CA SER A 201 5.60 12.46 -11.04
C SER A 201 5.46 11.98 -9.59
N ILE A 202 6.59 11.68 -8.94
CA ILE A 202 6.62 11.35 -7.51
C ILE A 202 6.16 12.54 -6.64
N VAL A 203 6.36 13.77 -7.08
CA VAL A 203 5.92 14.98 -6.37
C VAL A 203 4.40 15.05 -6.38
N THR A 204 3.77 14.92 -7.54
CA THR A 204 2.31 14.87 -7.71
C THR A 204 1.70 13.73 -6.89
N LEU A 205 2.27 12.52 -6.99
CA LEU A 205 1.82 11.35 -6.23
C LEU A 205 1.85 11.61 -4.72
N ARG A 206 2.92 12.24 -4.20
CA ARG A 206 3.02 12.59 -2.77
C ARG A 206 1.98 13.61 -2.35
N ILE A 207 1.78 14.66 -3.15
CA ILE A 207 0.77 15.69 -2.86
C ILE A 207 -0.62 15.06 -2.82
N TYR A 208 -0.99 14.29 -3.83
CA TYR A 208 -2.30 13.66 -3.90
C TYR A 208 -2.56 12.69 -2.74
N LEU A 209 -1.60 11.85 -2.40
CA LEU A 209 -1.75 10.96 -1.25
C LEU A 209 -1.86 11.73 0.08
N ARG A 210 -1.13 12.83 0.24
CA ARG A 210 -1.28 13.72 1.40
C ARG A 210 -2.65 14.34 1.47
N GLU A 211 -3.18 14.84 0.36
CA GLU A 211 -4.51 15.41 0.31
C GLU A 211 -5.60 14.37 0.56
N LEU A 212 -5.46 13.14 0.05
CA LEU A 212 -6.36 12.04 0.37
C LEU A 212 -6.38 11.73 1.88
N ILE A 213 -5.22 11.74 2.55
CA ILE A 213 -5.13 11.55 4.02
C ILE A 213 -5.83 12.69 4.76
N ASN A 214 -5.65 13.94 4.31
CA ASN A 214 -6.26 15.12 4.93
C ASN A 214 -7.78 15.10 4.77
N LEU A 215 -8.27 14.86 3.57
CA LEU A 215 -9.71 14.78 3.26
C LEU A 215 -10.38 13.62 4.01
N ASP A 216 -9.74 12.46 4.12
CA ASP A 216 -10.28 11.35 4.90
C ASP A 216 -10.39 11.71 6.39
N SER A 217 -9.45 12.48 6.92
CA SER A 217 -9.47 12.95 8.31
C SER A 217 -10.55 14.03 8.54
N SER A 218 -10.88 14.85 7.54
CA SER A 218 -11.94 15.85 7.60
C SER A 218 -13.33 15.25 7.38
N ASN A 219 -13.45 14.18 6.59
CA ASN A 219 -14.71 13.48 6.32
C ASN A 219 -15.37 12.82 7.55
N LEU A 220 -14.58 12.57 8.62
CA LEU A 220 -15.15 12.15 9.92
C LEU A 220 -16.14 13.17 10.51
N LYS A 221 -16.09 14.43 10.05
CA LYS A 221 -17.00 15.52 10.46
C LYS A 221 -18.12 15.79 9.45
N GLY A 222 -18.27 14.94 8.42
CA GLY A 222 -19.32 15.13 7.37
C GLY A 222 -19.01 16.26 6.39
N GLN A 223 -17.78 16.77 6.33
CA GLN A 223 -17.38 17.89 5.48
C GLN A 223 -16.43 17.49 4.35
N ALA A 224 -16.73 18.08 3.24
CA ALA A 224 -15.91 18.56 2.12
C ALA A 224 -15.10 17.56 1.30
N SER A 225 -15.56 17.43 0.07
CA SER A 225 -14.78 17.00 -1.08
C SER A 225 -13.72 18.04 -1.52
N VAL A 226 -13.58 19.15 -0.80
CA VAL A 226 -12.73 20.30 -1.18
C VAL A 226 -11.81 20.69 -0.01
N ASP A 227 -10.51 20.87 -0.30
CA ASP A 227 -9.54 21.45 0.61
C ASP A 227 -8.78 22.62 -0.06
N HIS A 228 -8.35 23.59 0.75
CA HIS A 228 -7.59 24.76 0.31
C HIS A 228 -6.27 24.78 1.09
N LYS A 229 -5.17 24.75 0.38
CA LYS A 229 -3.83 24.75 0.97
C LYS A 229 -2.96 25.85 0.38
N SER A 230 -2.26 26.58 1.23
CA SER A 230 -1.19 27.41 0.76
C SER A 230 -0.01 26.56 0.25
N ILE A 231 0.73 27.06 -0.72
CA ILE A 231 1.95 26.38 -1.21
C ILE A 231 2.95 26.16 -0.08
N SER A 232 2.97 27.07 0.91
CA SER A 232 3.79 26.92 2.10
C SER A 232 3.41 25.70 2.93
N GLU A 233 2.11 25.49 3.18
CA GLU A 233 1.60 24.29 3.90
C GLU A 233 1.93 23.00 3.16
N ILE A 234 1.70 22.97 1.83
CA ILE A 234 2.05 21.79 1.01
C ILE A 234 3.56 21.51 1.10
N ARG A 235 4.39 22.56 1.02
CA ARG A 235 5.85 22.43 1.15
C ARG A 235 6.24 21.84 2.51
N HIS A 236 5.58 22.21 3.60
CA HIS A 236 5.84 21.66 4.93
C HIS A 236 5.48 20.16 5.04
N MET A 237 4.55 19.68 4.23
CA MET A 237 4.15 18.27 4.19
C MET A 237 5.02 17.41 3.25
N LEU A 238 5.95 18.00 2.51
CA LEU A 238 6.77 17.35 1.49
C LEU A 238 8.25 17.37 1.84
N PRO A 239 9.07 16.49 1.25
CA PRO A 239 10.52 16.55 1.37
C PRO A 239 11.09 17.92 0.94
N LYS A 240 12.18 18.36 1.56
CA LYS A 240 12.79 19.68 1.35
C LYS A 240 13.15 20.04 -0.10
N TYR A 241 13.37 19.03 -0.96
CA TYR A 241 13.67 19.27 -2.37
C TYR A 241 12.46 19.72 -3.20
N CYS A 242 11.23 19.57 -2.68
CA CYS A 242 10.03 20.05 -3.34
C CYS A 242 9.90 21.58 -3.16
N LYS A 243 10.48 22.36 -4.08
CA LYS A 243 10.41 23.82 -4.06
C LYS A 243 9.02 24.32 -4.49
N PRO A 244 8.59 25.53 -4.09
CA PRO A 244 7.30 26.12 -4.46
C PRO A 244 7.01 26.14 -5.96
N CYS A 245 8.02 26.51 -6.79
CA CYS A 245 7.88 26.53 -8.24
C CYS A 245 7.62 25.13 -8.82
N ILE A 246 8.27 24.09 -8.29
CA ILE A 246 8.09 22.71 -8.69
C ILE A 246 6.68 22.25 -8.32
N ILE A 247 6.19 22.60 -7.13
CA ILE A 247 4.83 22.28 -6.69
C ILE A 247 3.81 22.91 -7.64
N LYS A 248 3.93 24.21 -7.95
CA LYS A 248 3.05 24.88 -8.91
C LYS A 248 3.05 24.19 -10.27
N GLN A 249 4.23 23.95 -10.83
CA GLN A 249 4.39 23.30 -12.14
C GLN A 249 3.73 21.92 -12.19
N HIS A 250 3.94 21.07 -11.18
CA HIS A 250 3.34 19.74 -11.14
C HIS A 250 1.84 19.77 -10.94
N MET A 251 1.30 20.73 -10.21
CA MET A 251 -0.13 20.86 -10.01
C MET A 251 -0.85 21.44 -11.23
N SER A 252 -0.21 22.36 -11.96
CA SER A 252 -0.76 22.89 -13.22
C SER A 252 -0.77 21.85 -14.36
N ASN A 253 0.18 20.90 -14.36
CA ASN A 253 0.36 19.91 -15.42
C ASN A 253 -0.18 18.53 -15.01
N SER A 254 -1.03 18.45 -14.02
CA SER A 254 -1.53 17.16 -13.53
C SER A 254 -2.75 16.71 -14.34
N ASP A 255 -2.58 15.66 -15.13
CA ASP A 255 -3.63 15.03 -15.96
C ASP A 255 -4.46 14.00 -15.16
N ALA A 256 -4.28 13.90 -13.85
CA ALA A 256 -4.99 12.89 -13.09
C ALA A 256 -6.41 13.37 -12.74
N ASP A 257 -7.43 12.67 -13.19
CA ASP A 257 -8.86 12.91 -12.90
C ASP A 257 -9.25 12.78 -11.41
N ILE A 258 -8.28 12.51 -10.54
CA ILE A 258 -8.52 12.29 -9.11
C ILE A 258 -8.95 13.57 -8.42
N PHE A 259 -8.25 14.66 -8.71
CA PHE A 259 -8.53 15.98 -8.16
C PHE A 259 -8.72 16.99 -9.29
N ASN A 260 -9.77 17.79 -9.17
CA ASN A 260 -9.87 19.06 -9.88
C ASN A 260 -9.02 20.07 -9.10
N VAL A 261 -7.90 20.49 -9.69
CA VAL A 261 -6.92 21.38 -9.05
C VAL A 261 -7.01 22.76 -9.67
N THR A 262 -7.25 23.76 -8.84
CA THR A 262 -7.19 25.17 -9.26
C THR A 262 -6.17 25.92 -8.41
N ILE A 263 -5.37 26.77 -9.05
CA ILE A 263 -4.28 27.53 -8.40
C ILE A 263 -4.62 29.00 -8.50
N ASN A 264 -4.83 29.65 -7.35
CA ASN A 264 -5.03 31.07 -7.23
C ASN A 264 -3.89 31.65 -6.39
N ASP A 265 -3.00 32.41 -7.00
CA ASP A 265 -1.79 32.98 -6.40
C ASP A 265 -0.92 31.95 -5.67
N ASN A 266 -1.02 31.89 -4.35
CA ASN A 266 -0.28 30.96 -3.49
C ASN A 266 -1.17 29.92 -2.82
N ILE A 267 -2.44 29.84 -3.19
CA ILE A 267 -3.42 28.88 -2.66
C ILE A 267 -3.75 27.88 -3.76
N ILE A 268 -3.71 26.61 -3.42
CA ILE A 268 -4.13 25.51 -4.28
C ILE A 268 -5.43 24.93 -3.70
N ARG A 269 -6.49 24.92 -4.50
CA ARG A 269 -7.73 24.26 -4.18
C ARG A 269 -7.70 22.86 -4.77
N PHE A 270 -7.95 21.88 -3.92
CA PHE A 270 -8.11 20.48 -4.29
C PHE A 270 -9.56 20.08 -4.11
N GLU A 271 -10.19 19.60 -5.16
CA GLU A 271 -11.54 19.04 -5.10
C GLU A 271 -11.50 17.59 -5.60
N ILE A 272 -11.73 16.64 -4.69
CA ILE A 272 -11.72 15.23 -5.06
C ILE A 272 -12.98 14.90 -5.90
N SER A 273 -12.77 14.19 -7.00
CA SER A 273 -13.88 13.66 -7.78
C SER A 273 -14.73 12.71 -6.91
N SER A 274 -16.05 12.88 -6.92
CA SER A 274 -16.99 12.06 -6.17
C SER A 274 -16.85 10.57 -6.42
N ARG A 275 -16.37 10.21 -7.61
CA ARG A 275 -16.07 8.85 -8.04
C ARG A 275 -15.00 8.16 -7.17
N TYR A 276 -14.08 8.92 -6.58
CA TYR A 276 -12.97 8.37 -5.78
C TYR A 276 -13.17 8.49 -4.27
N ILE A 277 -14.35 8.95 -3.83
CA ILE A 277 -14.69 8.97 -2.40
C ILE A 277 -15.07 7.56 -1.96
N ALA A 278 -14.16 6.88 -1.25
CA ALA A 278 -14.31 5.47 -0.89
C ALA A 278 -15.65 5.14 -0.19
N LYS A 279 -16.15 6.02 0.68
CA LYS A 279 -17.43 5.83 1.36
C LYS A 279 -18.60 5.79 0.37
N LYS A 280 -18.64 6.71 -0.61
CA LYS A 280 -19.70 6.74 -1.65
C LYS A 280 -19.59 5.50 -2.55
N GLN A 281 -18.37 5.16 -2.99
CA GLN A 281 -18.16 3.96 -3.80
C GLN A 281 -18.61 2.68 -3.09
N LYS A 282 -18.27 2.53 -1.81
CA LYS A 282 -18.69 1.36 -1.01
C LYS A 282 -20.21 1.28 -0.92
N GLN A 283 -20.88 2.40 -0.73
CA GLN A 283 -22.34 2.43 -0.64
C GLN A 283 -23.00 2.04 -1.97
N ILE A 284 -22.54 2.61 -3.09
CA ILE A 284 -23.06 2.27 -4.43
C ILE A 284 -22.86 0.77 -4.71
N LEU A 285 -21.66 0.26 -4.50
CA LEU A 285 -21.36 -1.17 -4.70
C LEU A 285 -22.16 -2.06 -3.75
N LEU A 286 -22.43 -1.62 -2.53
CA LEU A 286 -23.27 -2.38 -1.60
C LEU A 286 -24.70 -2.50 -2.13
N GLU A 287 -25.32 -1.39 -2.55
CA GLU A 287 -26.66 -1.38 -3.12
C GLU A 287 -26.75 -2.26 -4.38
N GLU A 288 -25.79 -2.09 -5.32
CA GLU A 288 -25.71 -2.92 -6.53
C GLU A 288 -25.55 -4.42 -6.21
N ASN A 289 -24.71 -4.77 -5.24
CA ASN A 289 -24.50 -6.17 -4.87
C ASN A 289 -25.72 -6.77 -4.17
N ILE A 290 -26.45 -5.98 -3.35
CA ILE A 290 -27.72 -6.42 -2.75
C ILE A 290 -28.72 -6.76 -3.84
N ASP A 291 -28.89 -5.88 -4.84
CA ASP A 291 -29.85 -6.09 -5.91
C ASP A 291 -29.47 -7.26 -6.82
N ARG A 292 -28.16 -7.41 -7.14
CA ARG A 292 -27.65 -8.56 -7.89
C ARG A 292 -27.87 -9.89 -7.16
N LEU A 293 -27.62 -9.92 -5.83
CA LEU A 293 -27.86 -11.12 -5.01
C LEU A 293 -29.33 -11.47 -4.93
N LYS A 294 -30.21 -10.48 -4.69
CA LYS A 294 -31.67 -10.70 -4.67
C LYS A 294 -32.15 -11.25 -5.99
N SER A 295 -31.78 -10.63 -7.10
CA SER A 295 -32.15 -11.09 -8.43
C SER A 295 -31.68 -12.52 -8.67
N PHE A 296 -30.39 -12.82 -8.36
CA PHE A 296 -29.86 -14.14 -8.54
C PHE A 296 -30.62 -15.21 -7.71
N ILE A 297 -30.86 -14.96 -6.41
CA ILE A 297 -31.56 -15.90 -5.53
C ILE A 297 -32.99 -16.12 -5.99
N ASN A 298 -33.71 -15.06 -6.37
CA ASN A 298 -35.07 -15.16 -6.88
C ASN A 298 -35.12 -15.99 -8.16
N ASP A 299 -34.29 -15.67 -9.14
CA ASP A 299 -34.21 -16.41 -10.41
C ASP A 299 -33.82 -17.88 -10.18
N PHE A 300 -32.86 -18.14 -9.31
CA PHE A 300 -32.44 -19.50 -8.97
C PHE A 300 -33.58 -20.29 -8.34
N ASN A 301 -34.25 -19.72 -7.32
CA ASN A 301 -35.36 -20.37 -6.64
C ASN A 301 -36.57 -20.61 -7.55
N THR A 302 -36.82 -19.76 -8.55
CA THR A 302 -37.88 -19.95 -9.54
C THR A 302 -37.62 -21.14 -10.45
N VAL A 303 -36.38 -21.46 -10.75
CA VAL A 303 -35.97 -22.53 -11.66
C VAL A 303 -35.86 -23.89 -10.94
N ILE A 304 -35.62 -23.93 -9.63
CA ILE A 304 -35.41 -25.16 -8.86
C ILE A 304 -36.57 -26.19 -8.99
N PRO A 305 -37.86 -25.80 -8.91
CA PRO A 305 -38.96 -26.75 -9.09
C PRO A 305 -38.93 -27.45 -10.46
N ASN A 306 -38.63 -26.73 -11.53
CA ASN A 306 -38.54 -27.26 -12.88
C ASN A 306 -37.37 -28.23 -13.03
N ILE A 307 -36.21 -27.91 -12.43
CA ILE A 307 -35.07 -28.81 -12.42
C ILE A 307 -35.36 -30.09 -11.66
N ASN A 308 -36.05 -29.99 -10.53
CA ASN A 308 -36.48 -31.18 -9.78
C ASN A 308 -37.50 -32.03 -10.56
N SER A 309 -38.18 -31.43 -11.54
CA SER A 309 -39.10 -32.15 -12.47
C SER A 309 -38.38 -32.72 -13.71
N GLY A 310 -37.08 -32.55 -13.84
CA GLY A 310 -36.25 -33.13 -14.91
C GLY A 310 -35.76 -32.15 -15.98
N ASP A 311 -36.05 -30.84 -15.83
CA ASP A 311 -35.57 -29.83 -16.78
C ASP A 311 -34.06 -29.61 -16.66
N ILE A 312 -33.43 -29.23 -17.81
CA ILE A 312 -32.01 -28.96 -17.86
C ILE A 312 -31.72 -27.56 -17.20
N PRO A 313 -30.80 -27.47 -16.23
CA PRO A 313 -30.46 -26.21 -15.60
C PRO A 313 -29.92 -25.19 -16.59
N PRO A 314 -30.39 -23.93 -16.56
CA PRO A 314 -29.78 -22.82 -17.29
C PRO A 314 -28.27 -22.72 -17.03
N VAL A 315 -27.49 -22.34 -18.07
CA VAL A 315 -26.02 -22.31 -18.00
C VAL A 315 -25.50 -21.53 -16.79
N ARG A 316 -26.14 -20.40 -16.45
CA ARG A 316 -25.74 -19.53 -15.32
C ARG A 316 -25.88 -20.19 -13.93
N PHE A 317 -26.65 -21.30 -13.81
CA PHE A 317 -26.86 -22.00 -12.55
C PHE A 317 -26.12 -23.33 -12.45
N ARG A 318 -25.43 -23.77 -13.53
CA ARG A 318 -24.73 -25.05 -13.56
C ARG A 318 -23.66 -25.21 -12.48
N GLU A 319 -22.99 -24.08 -12.12
CA GLU A 319 -22.00 -24.10 -11.04
C GLU A 319 -22.63 -24.34 -9.65
N PHE A 320 -23.87 -23.92 -9.45
CA PHE A 320 -24.62 -24.16 -8.22
C PHE A 320 -25.17 -25.60 -8.19
N ILE A 321 -25.63 -26.05 -9.33
CA ILE A 321 -26.28 -27.36 -9.49
C ILE A 321 -25.25 -28.30 -10.11
N ASN A 322 -24.54 -29.06 -9.27
CA ASN A 322 -23.62 -30.07 -9.78
C ASN A 322 -24.39 -31.20 -10.42
N ILE A 323 -24.47 -31.22 -11.77
CA ILE A 323 -25.25 -32.21 -12.56
C ILE A 323 -24.69 -33.63 -12.38
N ASP A 324 -23.43 -33.78 -11.97
CA ASP A 324 -22.75 -35.07 -11.82
C ASP A 324 -23.09 -35.80 -10.48
N THR A 325 -23.87 -35.17 -9.61
CA THR A 325 -24.29 -35.78 -8.34
C THR A 325 -25.69 -36.36 -8.47
N ASN A 326 -25.92 -37.60 -7.99
CA ASN A 326 -27.22 -38.28 -7.91
C ASN A 326 -28.16 -37.55 -6.90
N ILE A 327 -28.35 -36.26 -7.05
CA ILE A 327 -29.21 -35.45 -6.21
C ILE A 327 -30.59 -35.47 -6.84
N SER A 328 -31.54 -36.12 -6.16
CA SER A 328 -32.91 -36.24 -6.61
C SER A 328 -33.81 -35.02 -6.28
N ASN A 329 -33.36 -34.14 -5.42
CA ASN A 329 -34.16 -32.97 -4.99
C ASN A 329 -33.30 -31.82 -4.55
N TYR A 330 -33.20 -30.79 -5.39
CA TYR A 330 -32.50 -29.54 -5.10
C TYR A 330 -33.35 -28.64 -4.20
N LYS A 331 -32.69 -27.92 -3.29
CA LYS A 331 -33.34 -27.09 -2.29
C LYS A 331 -33.30 -25.59 -2.67
N LEU A 332 -34.30 -24.86 -2.19
CA LEU A 332 -34.33 -23.40 -2.35
C LEU A 332 -33.25 -22.71 -1.48
N ILE A 333 -32.64 -21.67 -1.99
CA ILE A 333 -31.75 -20.81 -1.20
C ILE A 333 -32.57 -19.86 -0.36
N LYS A 334 -32.48 -19.99 0.97
CA LYS A 334 -33.13 -19.10 1.92
C LYS A 334 -32.07 -18.29 2.68
N ILE A 335 -32.04 -16.97 2.46
CA ILE A 335 -31.10 -16.05 3.10
C ILE A 335 -31.90 -14.97 3.81
N SER A 336 -31.58 -14.68 5.07
CA SER A 336 -32.21 -13.59 5.82
C SER A 336 -31.80 -12.23 5.22
N LYS A 337 -32.58 -11.18 5.51
CA LYS A 337 -32.23 -9.83 5.05
C LYS A 337 -30.88 -9.35 5.61
N LEU A 338 -30.58 -9.68 6.86
CA LEU A 338 -29.30 -9.33 7.50
C LEU A 338 -28.13 -10.08 6.86
N ASP A 339 -28.28 -11.39 6.65
CA ASP A 339 -27.24 -12.18 5.96
C ASP A 339 -27.00 -11.69 4.53
N LEU A 340 -28.04 -11.21 3.84
CA LEU A 340 -27.93 -10.69 2.48
C LEU A 340 -27.11 -9.39 2.46
N GLU A 341 -27.30 -8.49 3.43
CA GLU A 341 -26.52 -7.26 3.58
C GLU A 341 -25.05 -7.59 3.93
N ASP A 342 -24.82 -8.57 4.81
CA ASP A 342 -23.47 -9.03 5.16
C ASP A 342 -22.77 -9.71 3.97
N LEU A 343 -23.45 -10.51 3.18
CA LEU A 343 -22.92 -11.11 1.96
C LEU A 343 -22.58 -10.05 0.90
N ALA A 344 -23.45 -9.03 0.75
CA ALA A 344 -23.17 -7.92 -0.15
C ALA A 344 -21.94 -7.11 0.31
N ASN A 345 -21.76 -6.92 1.61
CA ASN A 345 -20.54 -6.30 2.17
C ASN A 345 -19.28 -7.13 1.87
N ILE A 346 -19.37 -8.46 1.94
CA ILE A 346 -18.25 -9.33 1.54
C ILE A 346 -17.93 -9.14 0.05
N ALA A 347 -18.94 -9.05 -0.82
CA ALA A 347 -18.74 -8.77 -2.24
C ALA A 347 -18.14 -7.39 -2.51
N VAL A 348 -18.47 -6.37 -1.71
CA VAL A 348 -17.84 -5.05 -1.79
C VAL A 348 -16.34 -5.15 -1.53
N HIS A 349 -15.91 -5.94 -0.55
CA HIS A 349 -14.50 -6.08 -0.20
C HIS A 349 -13.72 -6.95 -1.19
N TYR A 350 -14.21 -8.15 -1.47
CA TYR A 350 -13.47 -9.13 -2.28
C TYR A 350 -13.79 -9.02 -3.78
N SER A 351 -14.94 -9.49 -4.18
CA SER A 351 -15.63 -9.32 -5.47
C SER A 351 -16.95 -10.10 -5.45
N PHE A 352 -17.85 -9.76 -6.36
CA PHE A 352 -19.09 -10.49 -6.53
C PHE A 352 -18.85 -11.94 -7.01
N ASP A 353 -17.88 -12.16 -7.88
CA ASP A 353 -17.56 -13.48 -8.42
C ASP A 353 -17.02 -14.44 -7.34
N LEU A 354 -16.16 -13.95 -6.44
CA LEU A 354 -15.68 -14.73 -5.30
C LEU A 354 -16.80 -15.08 -4.32
N LEU A 355 -17.73 -14.13 -4.09
CA LEU A 355 -18.92 -14.41 -3.30
C LEU A 355 -19.75 -15.53 -3.92
N MET A 356 -20.02 -15.44 -5.23
CA MET A 356 -20.81 -16.45 -5.96
C MET A 356 -20.16 -17.82 -5.94
N TYR A 357 -18.83 -17.88 -6.10
CA TYR A 357 -18.08 -19.13 -5.94
C TYR A 357 -18.25 -19.76 -4.55
N ALA A 358 -18.11 -18.95 -3.50
CA ALA A 358 -18.26 -19.44 -2.13
C ALA A 358 -19.71 -19.88 -1.83
N LEU A 359 -20.70 -19.15 -2.33
CA LEU A 359 -22.11 -19.52 -2.21
C LEU A 359 -22.42 -20.82 -2.96
N ALA A 360 -21.89 -21.01 -4.16
CA ALA A 360 -22.03 -22.26 -4.91
C ALA A 360 -21.43 -23.45 -4.15
N TYR A 361 -20.25 -23.25 -3.52
CA TYR A 361 -19.65 -24.28 -2.67
C TYR A 361 -20.55 -24.61 -1.46
N ILE A 362 -21.07 -23.57 -0.77
CA ILE A 362 -21.99 -23.76 0.37
C ILE A 362 -23.27 -24.47 -0.06
N TYR A 363 -23.84 -24.08 -1.18
CA TYR A 363 -25.04 -24.73 -1.73
C TYR A 363 -24.81 -26.21 -1.91
N ARG A 364 -23.77 -26.63 -2.61
CA ARG A 364 -23.43 -28.00 -2.90
C ARG A 364 -23.08 -28.86 -1.68
N GLN A 365 -22.39 -28.29 -0.70
CA GLN A 365 -21.89 -29.06 0.45
C GLN A 365 -22.80 -29.05 1.67
N TYR A 366 -23.69 -28.07 1.78
CA TYR A 366 -24.51 -27.88 2.96
C TYR A 366 -26.01 -27.78 2.66
N ILE A 367 -26.44 -26.87 1.78
CA ILE A 367 -27.87 -26.57 1.59
C ILE A 367 -28.60 -27.76 0.97
N VAL A 368 -28.04 -28.36 -0.05
CA VAL A 368 -28.65 -29.54 -0.73
C VAL A 368 -28.84 -30.71 0.25
N TYR A 369 -27.90 -30.90 1.18
CA TYR A 369 -27.94 -31.96 2.18
C TYR A 369 -28.64 -31.54 3.49
N GLU A 370 -29.32 -30.39 3.50
CA GLU A 370 -30.02 -29.85 4.69
C GLU A 370 -29.15 -29.73 5.95
N ARG A 371 -27.83 -29.54 5.77
CA ARG A 371 -26.92 -29.36 6.90
C ARG A 371 -27.14 -27.98 7.51
N SER A 372 -27.26 -27.95 8.84
CA SER A 372 -27.44 -26.71 9.59
C SER A 372 -26.22 -25.75 9.44
N ILE A 373 -26.47 -24.51 9.04
CA ILE A 373 -25.48 -23.46 8.97
C ILE A 373 -25.91 -22.37 9.95
N LYS A 374 -25.08 -22.10 10.96
CA LYS A 374 -25.37 -21.06 11.96
C LYS A 374 -25.12 -19.63 11.45
N ASN A 375 -24.15 -19.45 10.54
CA ASN A 375 -23.74 -18.15 10.03
C ASN A 375 -23.23 -18.32 8.59
N ILE A 376 -24.07 -18.02 7.61
CA ILE A 376 -23.73 -18.12 6.18
C ILE A 376 -22.65 -17.10 5.80
N PRO A 377 -22.72 -15.80 6.13
CA PRO A 377 -21.69 -14.82 5.81
C PRO A 377 -20.31 -15.19 6.40
N GLY A 378 -20.27 -15.66 7.64
CA GLY A 378 -19.02 -16.11 8.29
C GLY A 378 -18.39 -17.29 7.56
N LEU A 379 -19.19 -18.27 7.12
CA LEU A 379 -18.71 -19.42 6.36
C LEU A 379 -18.22 -19.01 4.97
N VAL A 380 -18.94 -18.13 4.27
CA VAL A 380 -18.53 -17.54 2.99
C VAL A 380 -17.16 -16.87 3.13
N SER A 381 -17.00 -16.00 4.12
CA SER A 381 -15.74 -15.29 4.37
C SER A 381 -14.57 -16.26 4.62
N THR A 382 -14.83 -17.35 5.35
CA THR A 382 -13.83 -18.40 5.61
C THR A 382 -13.44 -19.14 4.32
N ILE A 383 -14.41 -19.50 3.49
CA ILE A 383 -14.17 -20.18 2.21
C ILE A 383 -13.38 -19.29 1.25
N ILE A 384 -13.73 -18.00 1.14
CA ILE A 384 -13.00 -17.06 0.30
C ILE A 384 -11.55 -16.98 0.76
N ARG A 385 -11.29 -16.77 2.05
CA ARG A 385 -9.92 -16.68 2.60
C ARG A 385 -9.11 -17.96 2.39
N ALA A 386 -9.72 -19.12 2.57
CA ALA A 386 -9.03 -20.42 2.39
C ALA A 386 -8.71 -20.73 0.92
N ASN A 387 -9.49 -20.21 -0.02
CA ASN A 387 -9.40 -20.58 -1.44
C ASN A 387 -8.85 -19.47 -2.35
N VAL A 388 -8.59 -18.25 -1.83
CA VAL A 388 -8.02 -17.16 -2.62
C VAL A 388 -6.75 -17.60 -3.36
N SER A 389 -5.88 -18.37 -2.71
CA SER A 389 -4.66 -18.89 -3.34
C SER A 389 -4.94 -19.96 -4.42
N LYS A 390 -6.00 -20.75 -4.27
CA LYS A 390 -6.40 -21.77 -5.25
C LYS A 390 -7.11 -21.15 -6.45
N LEU A 391 -7.95 -20.16 -6.21
CA LEU A 391 -8.65 -19.41 -7.25
C LEU A 391 -7.70 -18.60 -8.12
N LYS A 392 -6.61 -18.08 -7.54
CA LYS A 392 -5.51 -17.45 -8.28
C LYS A 392 -4.79 -18.39 -9.26
N LYS A 393 -4.87 -19.71 -9.06
CA LYS A 393 -4.26 -20.71 -9.97
C LYS A 393 -5.19 -21.12 -11.11
N ALA A 394 -6.50 -20.89 -10.97
CA ALA A 394 -7.52 -21.28 -11.96
C ALA A 394 -7.91 -20.13 -12.91
N ALA A 395 -7.55 -18.88 -12.60
CA ALA A 395 -7.74 -17.70 -13.42
C ALA A 395 -6.42 -17.30 -14.11
#